data_8b8f106e6ccd941855762aee5677b74a
#
_entry.id   8b8f106e6ccd941855762aee5677b74a
#
_cell.length_a   1.000
_cell.length_b   1.000
_cell.length_c   1.000
_cell.angle_alpha   90.00
_cell.angle_beta   90.00
_cell.angle_gamma   90.00
#
_symmetry.space_group_name_H-M   'P 1'
#
loop_
_entity.id
_entity.type
_entity.pdbx_description
1 polymer ?
#
loop_
_entity_poly.entity_id
_entity_poly.type
_entity_poly.pdbx_seq_one_letter_code
_entity_poly.pdbx_strand_id
1 'polypeptide(L)'
;MRGGQNVGFVMLKRIIVVTFIWMSVLAASRLSIVRAADNPLQGAWQVTNANGFAGIFIFSAKHYSMMAASAERPEITDLLKATADEVRALYGPMIGNAGAYEMSGNQVTIRPVVAKIPVVMKPGAYEVYEFKIEGNTLTLTQRRNVRGPVERGTVWTLTRVE
;
A
#
# COMPACT_ATOMS: atom_id res chain seq x y z
N MET A 1 77.48 -28.64 -12.51
CA MET A 1 76.89 -27.34 -12.78
C MET A 1 75.64 -27.53 -13.64
N ARG A 2 74.45 -27.55 -13.04
CA ARG A 2 73.16 -27.33 -13.66
C ARG A 2 72.08 -27.59 -12.62
N GLY A 3 71.52 -26.55 -12.05
CA GLY A 3 70.44 -26.61 -11.12
C GLY A 3 70.07 -25.22 -10.66
N GLY A 4 69.21 -24.53 -11.39
CA GLY A 4 68.85 -23.19 -10.92
C GLY A 4 67.92 -22.39 -11.84
N GLN A 5 67.00 -23.03 -12.58
CA GLN A 5 66.06 -22.27 -13.41
C GLN A 5 64.59 -22.64 -13.31
N ASN A 6 64.19 -23.62 -12.50
CA ASN A 6 62.80 -24.05 -12.48
C ASN A 6 61.95 -23.54 -11.31
N VAL A 7 62.54 -22.87 -10.32
CA VAL A 7 61.78 -22.43 -9.12
C VAL A 7 61.02 -21.13 -9.38
N GLY A 8 61.56 -20.22 -10.22
CA GLY A 8 60.88 -18.95 -10.53
C GLY A 8 59.63 -19.07 -11.38
N PHE A 9 59.58 -20.06 -12.28
CA PHE A 9 58.44 -20.23 -13.18
C PHE A 9 57.22 -20.88 -12.52
N VAL A 10 57.43 -21.71 -11.52
CA VAL A 10 56.33 -22.33 -10.74
C VAL A 10 55.72 -21.34 -9.78
N MET A 11 56.49 -20.44 -9.18
CA MET A 11 55.97 -19.39 -8.31
C MET A 11 55.12 -18.36 -9.06
N LEU A 12 55.54 -17.96 -10.24
CA LEU A 12 54.82 -17.00 -11.07
C LEU A 12 53.45 -17.53 -11.52
N LYS A 13 53.37 -18.82 -11.90
CA LYS A 13 52.09 -19.46 -12.25
C LYS A 13 51.12 -19.55 -11.07
N ARG A 14 51.62 -19.78 -9.84
CA ARG A 14 50.76 -19.85 -8.63
C ARG A 14 50.21 -18.48 -8.22
N ILE A 15 50.98 -17.42 -8.38
CA ILE A 15 50.56 -16.05 -8.09
C ILE A 15 49.47 -15.59 -9.08
N ILE A 16 49.60 -15.91 -10.36
CA ILE A 16 48.59 -15.54 -11.39
C ILE A 16 47.25 -16.27 -11.14
N VAL A 17 47.27 -17.54 -10.77
CA VAL A 17 46.05 -18.33 -10.47
C VAL A 17 45.32 -17.80 -9.22
N VAL A 18 46.04 -17.43 -8.17
CA VAL A 18 45.47 -16.88 -6.95
C VAL A 18 44.84 -15.50 -7.18
N THR A 19 45.49 -14.64 -7.99
CA THR A 19 44.91 -13.32 -8.32
C THR A 19 43.67 -13.41 -9.19
N PHE A 20 43.58 -14.38 -10.11
CA PHE A 20 42.36 -14.59 -10.91
C PHE A 20 41.20 -15.13 -10.09
N ILE A 21 41.45 -15.99 -9.08
CA ILE A 21 40.41 -16.52 -8.20
C ILE A 21 39.86 -15.40 -7.29
N TRP A 22 40.69 -14.48 -6.82
CA TRP A 22 40.20 -13.36 -5.99
C TRP A 22 39.43 -12.31 -6.81
N MET A 23 39.76 -12.11 -8.08
CA MET A 23 39.02 -11.20 -8.95
C MET A 23 37.63 -11.74 -9.38
N SER A 24 37.51 -13.06 -9.51
CA SER A 24 36.20 -13.67 -9.82
C SER A 24 35.22 -13.73 -8.65
N VAL A 25 35.72 -13.71 -7.40
CA VAL A 25 34.84 -13.66 -6.21
C VAL A 25 34.29 -12.25 -5.95
N LEU A 26 34.99 -11.19 -6.34
CA LEU A 26 34.49 -9.82 -6.21
C LEU A 26 33.42 -9.44 -7.29
N ALA A 27 33.34 -10.20 -8.38
CA ALA A 27 32.35 -9.92 -9.44
C ALA A 27 30.96 -10.55 -9.17
N ALA A 28 30.85 -11.46 -8.21
CA ALA A 28 29.62 -12.20 -7.93
C ALA A 28 28.72 -11.56 -6.86
N SER A 29 29.14 -10.49 -6.21
CA SER A 29 28.36 -9.84 -5.16
C SER A 29 27.70 -8.53 -5.61
N ARG A 30 27.22 -8.47 -6.85
CA ARG A 30 26.14 -7.57 -7.16
C ARG A 30 24.86 -8.23 -6.63
N LEU A 31 24.64 -8.15 -5.31
CA LEU A 31 23.30 -8.26 -4.78
C LEU A 31 22.47 -7.20 -5.53
N SER A 32 21.72 -7.67 -6.51
CA SER A 32 20.60 -6.89 -7.00
C SER A 32 19.69 -6.70 -5.81
N ILE A 33 19.80 -5.54 -5.14
CA ILE A 33 18.75 -5.07 -4.28
C ILE A 33 17.55 -4.95 -5.23
N VAL A 34 16.72 -5.99 -5.28
CA VAL A 34 15.39 -5.90 -5.86
C VAL A 34 14.69 -4.87 -4.99
N ARG A 35 14.77 -3.62 -5.42
CA ARG A 35 13.98 -2.55 -4.86
C ARG A 35 12.54 -3.03 -5.00
N ALA A 36 11.88 -3.31 -3.88
CA ALA A 36 10.44 -3.57 -3.90
C ALA A 36 9.85 -2.45 -4.75
N ALA A 37 9.10 -2.83 -5.81
CA ALA A 37 8.49 -1.85 -6.69
C ALA A 37 7.81 -0.82 -5.79
N ASP A 38 8.20 0.47 -5.93
CA ASP A 38 7.69 1.52 -5.08
C ASP A 38 6.17 1.44 -5.13
N ASN A 39 5.55 1.12 -4.02
CA ASN A 39 4.10 1.04 -3.93
C ASN A 39 3.53 2.46 -4.01
N PRO A 40 2.92 2.87 -5.12
CA PRO A 40 2.54 4.26 -5.35
C PRO A 40 1.43 4.73 -4.40
N LEU A 41 0.67 3.81 -3.80
CA LEU A 41 -0.37 4.13 -2.82
C LEU A 41 0.19 4.40 -1.43
N GLN A 42 1.41 3.91 -1.11
CA GLN A 42 1.96 4.00 0.23
C GLN A 42 2.07 5.45 0.70
N GLY A 43 1.62 5.69 1.93
CA GLY A 43 1.58 7.01 2.56
C GLY A 43 0.22 7.35 3.13
N ALA A 44 0.05 8.58 3.55
CA ALA A 44 -1.20 9.12 4.05
C ALA A 44 -1.82 10.10 3.03
N TRP A 45 -3.14 10.00 2.88
CA TRP A 45 -3.91 10.69 1.88
C TRP A 45 -5.14 11.33 2.51
N GLN A 46 -5.27 12.64 2.42
CA GLN A 46 -6.42 13.39 2.92
C GLN A 46 -7.53 13.46 1.86
N VAL A 47 -8.76 13.19 2.25
CA VAL A 47 -9.94 13.33 1.38
C VAL A 47 -10.17 14.80 1.04
N THR A 48 -10.28 15.11 -0.25
CA THR A 48 -10.44 16.49 -0.77
C THR A 48 -11.62 16.66 -1.74
N ASN A 49 -12.42 15.61 -1.99
CA ASN A 49 -13.57 15.73 -2.87
C ASN A 49 -14.68 16.58 -2.23
N ALA A 50 -15.37 17.37 -3.07
CA ALA A 50 -16.33 18.41 -2.67
C ALA A 50 -17.65 17.91 -2.03
N ASN A 51 -17.75 16.64 -1.63
CA ASN A 51 -19.00 16.04 -1.14
C ASN A 51 -19.21 16.23 0.38
N GLY A 52 -18.55 17.22 0.99
CA GLY A 52 -18.69 17.51 2.43
C GLY A 52 -18.07 16.44 3.35
N PHE A 53 -17.28 15.49 2.81
CA PHE A 53 -16.55 14.51 3.62
C PHE A 53 -15.15 15.02 3.97
N ALA A 54 -14.79 14.86 5.24
CA ALA A 54 -13.42 14.95 5.72
C ALA A 54 -12.94 13.54 6.07
N GLY A 55 -11.67 13.24 5.79
CA GLY A 55 -11.16 11.91 6.08
C GLY A 55 -9.67 11.77 5.75
N ILE A 56 -9.14 10.64 6.19
CA ILE A 56 -7.77 10.24 5.91
C ILE A 56 -7.74 8.75 5.53
N PHE A 57 -6.98 8.42 4.48
CA PHE A 57 -6.70 7.06 4.05
C PHE A 57 -5.20 6.83 4.18
N ILE A 58 -4.83 5.74 4.81
CA ILE A 58 -3.43 5.38 5.05
C ILE A 58 -3.18 4.02 4.38
N PHE A 59 -2.11 3.96 3.59
CA PHE A 59 -1.63 2.72 2.99
C PHE A 59 -0.20 2.45 3.48
N SER A 60 0.01 1.32 4.15
CA SER A 60 1.33 0.77 4.43
C SER A 60 1.78 -0.13 3.28
N ALA A 61 2.80 -0.95 3.45
CA ALA A 61 3.26 -1.87 2.41
C ALA A 61 2.19 -2.90 1.98
N LYS A 62 1.31 -3.34 2.90
CA LYS A 62 0.33 -4.41 2.67
C LYS A 62 -1.03 -4.18 3.32
N HIS A 63 -1.17 -3.16 4.17
CA HIS A 63 -2.40 -2.87 4.89
C HIS A 63 -2.86 -1.44 4.62
N TYR A 64 -4.15 -1.25 4.75
CA TYR A 64 -4.77 0.05 4.61
C TYR A 64 -5.67 0.35 5.81
N SER A 65 -5.94 1.63 6.02
CA SER A 65 -6.99 2.13 6.87
C SER A 65 -7.67 3.30 6.17
N MET A 66 -9.00 3.28 6.12
CA MET A 66 -9.83 4.32 5.54
C MET A 66 -10.79 4.82 6.59
N MET A 67 -10.72 6.12 6.89
CA MET A 67 -11.66 6.80 7.79
C MET A 67 -12.13 8.09 7.11
N ALA A 68 -13.44 8.23 6.94
CA ALA A 68 -14.04 9.45 6.44
C ALA A 68 -15.43 9.66 7.07
N ALA A 69 -15.81 10.91 7.23
CA ALA A 69 -17.12 11.28 7.77
C ALA A 69 -17.60 12.58 7.12
N SER A 70 -18.91 12.73 6.94
CA SER A 70 -19.50 14.01 6.56
C SER A 70 -19.16 15.08 7.62
N ALA A 71 -18.82 16.29 7.18
CA ALA A 71 -18.66 17.43 8.07
C ALA A 71 -20.02 17.88 8.66
N GLU A 72 -21.11 17.66 7.92
CA GLU A 72 -22.46 18.01 8.34
C GLU A 72 -23.07 16.89 9.20
N ARG A 73 -22.62 16.78 10.44
CA ARG A 73 -23.15 15.83 11.42
C ARG A 73 -23.62 16.58 12.65
N PRO A 74 -24.71 16.11 13.35
CA PRO A 74 -25.16 16.74 14.57
C PRO A 74 -24.07 16.70 15.66
N GLU A 75 -23.97 17.76 16.42
CA GLU A 75 -23.17 17.78 17.64
C GLU A 75 -23.99 17.16 18.77
N ILE A 76 -23.55 16.04 19.30
CA ILE A 76 -24.18 15.31 20.40
C ILE A 76 -23.21 15.29 21.57
N THR A 77 -23.54 15.96 22.65
CA THR A 77 -22.69 16.07 23.85
C THR A 77 -22.84 14.88 24.80
N ASP A 78 -23.98 14.18 24.76
CA ASP A 78 -24.26 13.01 25.62
C ASP A 78 -24.94 11.90 24.80
N LEU A 79 -24.11 10.95 24.35
CA LEU A 79 -24.57 9.80 23.54
C LEU A 79 -25.55 8.89 24.31
N LEU A 80 -25.49 8.85 25.64
CA LEU A 80 -26.38 7.99 26.44
C LEU A 80 -27.83 8.54 26.49
N LYS A 81 -27.98 9.84 26.22
CA LYS A 81 -29.29 10.50 26.15
C LYS A 81 -29.79 10.72 24.72
N ALA A 82 -28.91 10.46 23.74
CA ALA A 82 -29.26 10.67 22.34
C ALA A 82 -30.36 9.69 21.87
N THR A 83 -31.25 10.19 21.07
CA THR A 83 -32.26 9.36 20.39
C THR A 83 -31.66 8.48 19.32
N ALA A 84 -32.34 7.43 18.93
CA ALA A 84 -31.88 6.54 17.85
C ALA A 84 -31.67 7.30 16.53
N ASP A 85 -32.46 8.33 16.25
CA ASP A 85 -32.34 9.13 15.03
C ASP A 85 -31.13 10.05 15.07
N GLU A 86 -30.80 10.67 16.22
CA GLU A 86 -29.58 11.45 16.43
C GLU A 86 -28.34 10.57 16.29
N VAL A 87 -28.34 9.39 16.90
CA VAL A 87 -27.23 8.43 16.76
C VAL A 87 -27.07 8.01 15.30
N ARG A 88 -28.18 7.77 14.58
CA ARG A 88 -28.16 7.41 13.16
C ARG A 88 -27.63 8.57 12.31
N ALA A 89 -28.02 9.80 12.59
CA ALA A 89 -27.54 10.98 11.90
C ALA A 89 -26.05 11.24 12.16
N LEU A 90 -25.56 10.98 13.37
CA LEU A 90 -24.15 11.14 13.74
C LEU A 90 -23.25 10.09 13.07
N TYR A 91 -23.60 8.81 13.18
CA TYR A 91 -22.75 7.71 12.72
C TYR A 91 -23.10 7.21 11.31
N GLY A 92 -24.29 7.49 10.80
CA GLY A 92 -24.75 7.11 9.46
C GLY A 92 -23.74 7.53 8.39
N PRO A 93 -23.40 8.82 8.28
CA PRO A 93 -22.52 9.35 7.23
C PRO A 93 -21.03 9.20 7.58
N MET A 94 -20.65 8.08 8.15
CA MET A 94 -19.26 7.72 8.39
C MET A 94 -18.88 6.50 7.57
N ILE A 95 -17.62 6.46 7.13
CA ILE A 95 -16.99 5.31 6.52
C ILE A 95 -15.78 4.98 7.36
N GLY A 96 -15.62 3.72 7.72
CA GLY A 96 -14.48 3.25 8.47
C GLY A 96 -14.26 1.77 8.20
N ASN A 97 -13.11 1.44 7.65
CA ASN A 97 -12.63 0.07 7.54
C ASN A 97 -11.11 0.04 7.43
N ALA A 98 -10.52 -1.08 7.81
CA ALA A 98 -9.11 -1.35 7.68
C ALA A 98 -8.88 -2.84 7.39
N GLY A 99 -7.78 -3.18 6.73
CA GLY A 99 -7.46 -4.54 6.37
C GLY A 99 -6.23 -4.66 5.50
N ALA A 100 -6.13 -5.77 4.80
CA ALA A 100 -5.08 -6.01 3.81
C ALA A 100 -5.51 -5.50 2.44
N TYR A 101 -4.53 -5.21 1.58
CA TYR A 101 -4.77 -4.91 0.17
C TYR A 101 -3.70 -5.51 -0.74
N GLU A 102 -4.08 -5.66 -1.99
CA GLU A 102 -3.24 -6.13 -3.09
C GLU A 102 -3.44 -5.21 -4.29
N MET A 103 -2.38 -4.99 -5.06
CA MET A 103 -2.43 -4.21 -6.30
C MET A 103 -2.18 -5.08 -7.52
N SER A 104 -2.89 -4.79 -8.61
CA SER A 104 -2.65 -5.37 -9.93
C SER A 104 -2.90 -4.30 -11.00
N GLY A 105 -1.83 -3.86 -11.67
CA GLY A 105 -1.91 -2.74 -12.59
C GLY A 105 -2.38 -1.47 -11.87
N ASN A 106 -3.46 -0.87 -12.35
CA ASN A 106 -4.10 0.30 -11.75
C ASN A 106 -5.28 -0.04 -10.83
N GLN A 107 -5.40 -1.30 -10.40
CA GLN A 107 -6.44 -1.73 -9.47
C GLN A 107 -5.86 -2.05 -8.10
N VAL A 108 -6.61 -1.71 -7.07
CA VAL A 108 -6.39 -2.11 -5.69
C VAL A 108 -7.58 -2.91 -5.19
N THR A 109 -7.32 -4.12 -4.71
CA THR A 109 -8.29 -4.99 -4.07
C THR A 109 -8.10 -4.89 -2.57
N ILE A 110 -9.12 -4.44 -1.85
CA ILE A 110 -9.10 -4.33 -0.39
C ILE A 110 -9.91 -5.47 0.24
N ARG A 111 -9.40 -5.97 1.37
CA ARG A 111 -10.03 -7.03 2.19
C ARG A 111 -10.14 -6.54 3.64
N PRO A 112 -11.29 -5.96 4.01
CA PRO A 112 -11.49 -5.45 5.36
C PRO A 112 -11.43 -6.58 6.40
N VAL A 113 -10.70 -6.34 7.49
CA VAL A 113 -10.69 -7.19 8.69
C VAL A 113 -11.46 -6.54 9.84
N VAL A 114 -11.60 -5.21 9.80
CA VAL A 114 -12.46 -4.43 10.69
C VAL A 114 -13.17 -3.36 9.87
N ALA A 115 -14.46 -3.17 10.12
CA ALA A 115 -15.26 -2.17 9.43
C ALA A 115 -16.47 -1.72 10.26
N LYS A 116 -16.92 -0.49 10.02
CA LYS A 116 -18.20 0.02 10.55
C LYS A 116 -19.38 -0.87 10.11
N ILE A 117 -19.35 -1.38 8.87
CA ILE A 117 -20.43 -2.18 8.29
C ILE A 117 -20.02 -3.67 8.28
N PRO A 118 -20.64 -4.53 9.11
CA PRO A 118 -20.17 -5.91 9.28
C PRO A 118 -20.17 -6.76 8.01
N VAL A 119 -21.05 -6.47 7.05
CA VAL A 119 -21.16 -7.28 5.81
C VAL A 119 -19.86 -7.29 4.99
N VAL A 120 -19.05 -6.25 5.09
CA VAL A 120 -17.76 -6.18 4.33
C VAL A 120 -16.66 -7.01 4.98
N MET A 121 -16.85 -7.50 6.22
CA MET A 121 -15.91 -8.35 6.96
C MET A 121 -16.20 -9.85 6.80
N LYS A 122 -17.21 -10.24 6.03
CA LYS A 122 -17.55 -11.65 5.83
C LYS A 122 -16.38 -12.39 5.15
N PRO A 123 -16.17 -13.68 5.46
CA PRO A 123 -15.17 -14.48 4.77
C PRO A 123 -15.31 -14.39 3.25
N GLY A 124 -14.22 -14.11 2.55
CA GLY A 124 -14.19 -13.94 1.10
C GLY A 124 -14.71 -12.58 0.59
N ALA A 125 -15.18 -11.68 1.45
CA ALA A 125 -15.58 -10.33 1.06
C ALA A 125 -14.36 -9.51 0.61
N TYR A 126 -14.54 -8.75 -0.46
CA TYR A 126 -13.54 -7.82 -0.96
C TYR A 126 -14.22 -6.72 -1.79
N GLU A 127 -13.51 -5.62 -1.92
CA GLU A 127 -13.89 -4.52 -2.80
C GLU A 127 -12.74 -4.20 -3.75
N VAL A 128 -13.03 -3.67 -4.93
CA VAL A 128 -12.04 -3.30 -5.93
C VAL A 128 -12.20 -1.84 -6.28
N TYR A 129 -11.09 -1.13 -6.24
CA TYR A 129 -11.00 0.25 -6.71
C TYR A 129 -9.98 0.33 -7.85
N GLU A 130 -10.31 1.10 -8.86
CA GLU A 130 -9.35 1.60 -9.83
C GLU A 130 -8.71 2.85 -9.26
N PHE A 131 -7.39 2.96 -9.32
CA PHE A 131 -6.68 4.13 -8.84
C PHE A 131 -5.93 4.85 -9.95
N LYS A 132 -5.85 6.18 -9.82
CA LYS A 132 -5.03 7.06 -10.64
C LYS A 132 -4.29 8.02 -9.73
N ILE A 133 -2.98 8.20 -9.98
CA ILE A 133 -2.16 9.16 -9.25
C ILE A 133 -1.63 10.20 -10.25
N GLU A 134 -1.87 11.47 -9.98
CA GLU A 134 -1.38 12.62 -10.73
C GLU A 134 -0.74 13.61 -9.77
N GLY A 135 0.59 13.61 -9.74
CA GLY A 135 1.35 14.37 -8.74
C GLY A 135 1.00 13.92 -7.32
N ASN A 136 0.46 14.82 -6.52
CA ASN A 136 0.03 14.56 -5.15
C ASN A 136 -1.44 14.17 -5.02
N THR A 137 -2.15 13.96 -6.13
CA THR A 137 -3.57 13.62 -6.13
C THR A 137 -3.76 12.15 -6.44
N LEU A 138 -4.48 11.45 -5.56
CA LEU A 138 -4.96 10.08 -5.74
C LEU A 138 -6.46 10.11 -5.99
N THR A 139 -6.90 9.50 -7.08
CA THR A 139 -8.31 9.21 -7.35
C THR A 139 -8.55 7.72 -7.18
N LEU A 140 -9.53 7.33 -6.36
CA LEU A 140 -10.00 5.96 -6.20
C LEU A 140 -11.43 5.86 -6.68
N THR A 141 -11.67 5.05 -7.72
CA THR A 141 -13.02 4.79 -8.26
C THR A 141 -13.42 3.37 -7.94
N GLN A 142 -14.48 3.19 -7.16
CA GLN A 142 -14.97 1.85 -6.81
C GLN A 142 -15.51 1.15 -8.06
N ARG A 143 -15.00 -0.04 -8.35
CA ARG A 143 -15.43 -0.89 -9.49
C ARG A 143 -16.19 -2.13 -9.01
N ARG A 144 -16.01 -2.50 -7.75
CA ARG A 144 -16.72 -3.61 -7.12
C ARG A 144 -16.92 -3.32 -5.63
N ASN A 145 -18.10 -3.60 -5.13
CA ASN A 145 -18.38 -3.71 -3.69
C ASN A 145 -18.63 -5.18 -3.32
N VAL A 146 -18.92 -5.46 -2.06
CA VAL A 146 -19.19 -6.81 -1.56
C VAL A 146 -20.40 -7.51 -2.18
N ARG A 147 -21.27 -6.78 -2.87
CA ARG A 147 -22.43 -7.32 -3.59
C ARG A 147 -22.15 -7.64 -5.05
N GLY A 148 -21.04 -7.15 -5.60
CA GLY A 148 -20.65 -7.37 -6.99
C GLY A 148 -20.10 -6.13 -7.68
N PRO A 149 -19.92 -6.19 -9.01
CA PRO A 149 -19.50 -5.04 -9.81
C PRO A 149 -20.47 -3.87 -9.67
N VAL A 150 -19.93 -2.64 -9.76
CA VAL A 150 -20.71 -1.39 -9.72
C VAL A 150 -20.43 -0.54 -10.95
N GLU A 151 -21.48 -0.09 -11.64
CA GLU A 151 -21.36 0.78 -12.82
C GLU A 151 -21.02 2.22 -12.43
N ARG A 152 -21.65 2.71 -11.35
CA ARG A 152 -21.43 4.05 -10.77
C ARG A 152 -20.97 3.92 -9.33
N GLY A 153 -19.68 3.61 -9.18
CA GLY A 153 -19.06 3.46 -7.88
C GLY A 153 -18.68 4.80 -7.26
N THR A 154 -18.48 4.78 -5.96
CA THR A 154 -17.96 5.93 -5.21
C THR A 154 -16.60 6.35 -5.77
N VAL A 155 -16.40 7.65 -5.94
CA VAL A 155 -15.14 8.25 -6.33
C VAL A 155 -14.60 9.04 -5.15
N TRP A 156 -13.38 8.72 -4.73
CA TRP A 156 -12.61 9.47 -3.74
C TRP A 156 -11.50 10.23 -4.44
N THR A 157 -11.40 11.51 -4.16
CA THR A 157 -10.24 12.33 -4.52
C THR A 157 -9.50 12.69 -3.26
N LEU A 158 -8.21 12.41 -3.23
CA LEU A 158 -7.37 12.55 -2.05
C LEU A 158 -6.08 13.27 -2.41
N THR A 159 -5.56 14.04 -1.48
CA THR A 159 -4.25 14.68 -1.61
C THR A 159 -3.26 14.01 -0.66
N ARG A 160 -2.05 13.75 -1.14
CA ARG A 160 -0.96 13.17 -0.34
C ARG A 160 -0.55 14.15 0.74
N VAL A 161 -0.45 13.64 1.99
CA VAL A 161 0.03 14.41 3.15
C VAL A 161 1.32 13.82 3.73
N GLU A 162 1.66 12.56 3.38
CA GLU A 162 2.93 11.88 3.66
C GLU A 162 3.31 10.94 2.52
#